data_3274dd008f57e1b9cfe42cfa57c88bff
#
_entry.id   3274dd008f57e1b9cfe42cfa57c88bff
#
_cell.length_a   1.000
_cell.length_b   1.000
_cell.length_c   1.000
_cell.angle_alpha   90.00
_cell.angle_beta   90.00
_cell.angle_gamma   90.00
#
_symmetry.space_group_name_H-M   'P 1'
#
loop_
_entity.id
_entity.type
_entity.pdbx_description
1 polymer ?
#
loop_
_entity_poly.entity_id
_entity_poly.type
_entity_poly.pdbx_seq_one_letter_code
_entity_poly.pdbx_strand_id
1 'polypeptide(L)'
;MSKFNFYSKKIIHTTKSATSISNKHETINFLNRKLLENYVKEGYRYIHLGLIQIAIKPLHKLGLNTPILLVLRDTRIKDFHNSTIAIVESNLNDGPVYFKCHPNYSMSLTDEFTKNSLVIYVQGLSDTFNPGVANIDVISKITYKVSNVDYIFKSLKTNPRNETCIIEANLSRSML
;
A
#
# COMPACT_ATOMS: atom_id res chain seq x y z
N MET A 1 -22.29 35.40 -6.20
CA MET A 1 -21.92 34.05 -6.62
C MET A 1 -20.45 33.86 -6.34
N SER A 2 -20.08 33.11 -5.28
CA SER A 2 -18.67 32.80 -5.00
C SER A 2 -18.19 31.82 -6.06
N LYS A 3 -17.16 32.17 -6.82
CA LYS A 3 -16.47 31.25 -7.72
C LYS A 3 -15.85 30.16 -6.86
N PHE A 4 -16.39 28.93 -6.93
CA PHE A 4 -15.76 27.76 -6.34
C PHE A 4 -14.44 27.52 -7.08
N ASN A 5 -13.32 27.90 -6.49
CA ASN A 5 -12.02 27.60 -7.05
C ASN A 5 -11.70 26.13 -6.80
N PHE A 6 -11.78 25.30 -7.84
CA PHE A 6 -11.27 23.94 -7.81
C PHE A 6 -9.74 23.95 -7.83
N TYR A 7 -9.12 23.25 -6.89
CA TYR A 7 -7.69 23.01 -6.91
C TYR A 7 -7.36 21.57 -6.51
N SER A 8 -6.36 21.01 -7.15
CA SER A 8 -5.86 19.67 -6.88
C SER A 8 -4.34 19.62 -7.07
N LYS A 9 -3.71 18.70 -6.33
CA LYS A 9 -2.26 18.48 -6.39
C LYS A 9 -1.98 16.98 -6.50
N LYS A 10 -1.21 16.58 -7.51
CA LYS A 10 -0.69 15.21 -7.64
C LYS A 10 0.57 15.07 -6.83
N ILE A 11 0.67 13.98 -6.08
CA ILE A 11 1.77 13.69 -5.16
C ILE A 11 2.25 12.27 -5.42
N ILE A 12 3.57 12.11 -5.32
CA ILE A 12 4.22 10.81 -5.29
C ILE A 12 4.97 10.74 -3.96
N HIS A 13 4.60 9.77 -3.12
CA HIS A 13 5.21 9.58 -1.82
C HIS A 13 5.89 8.21 -1.77
N THR A 14 7.15 8.18 -1.36
CA THR A 14 7.92 6.94 -1.23
C THR A 14 8.33 6.77 0.22
N THR A 15 8.11 5.58 0.77
CA THR A 15 8.56 5.18 2.10
C THR A 15 9.41 3.93 2.02
N LYS A 16 10.31 3.79 2.97
CA LYS A 16 11.10 2.57 3.18
C LYS A 16 11.03 2.23 4.66
N SER A 17 10.71 0.99 4.96
CA SER A 17 10.64 0.46 6.33
C SER A 17 11.34 -0.89 6.39
N ALA A 18 12.34 -1.01 7.24
CA ALA A 18 12.89 -2.31 7.59
C ALA A 18 11.99 -2.94 8.66
N THR A 19 11.60 -4.18 8.46
CA THR A 19 10.74 -4.90 9.40
C THR A 19 11.17 -6.35 9.55
N SER A 20 10.76 -6.97 10.65
CA SER A 20 10.95 -8.40 10.84
C SER A 20 9.71 -9.15 10.35
N ILE A 21 9.93 -10.21 9.59
CA ILE A 21 8.87 -11.17 9.29
C ILE A 21 8.92 -12.27 10.34
N SER A 22 7.76 -12.63 10.84
CA SER A 22 7.56 -13.80 11.69
C SER A 22 6.31 -14.53 11.23
N ASN A 23 5.95 -15.61 11.89
CA ASN A 23 4.65 -16.29 11.70
C ASN A 23 3.46 -15.43 12.17
N LYS A 24 3.71 -14.32 12.88
CA LYS A 24 2.73 -13.29 13.17
C LYS A 24 2.77 -12.22 12.10
N HIS A 25 1.61 -11.63 11.79
CA HIS A 25 1.56 -10.53 10.84
C HIS A 25 2.13 -9.25 11.47
N GLU A 26 2.95 -8.56 10.70
CA GLU A 26 3.41 -7.20 10.98
C GLU A 26 2.59 -6.20 10.19
N THR A 27 2.30 -5.05 10.79
CA THR A 27 1.47 -4.01 10.18
C THR A 27 2.31 -2.80 9.81
N ILE A 28 2.25 -2.42 8.54
CA ILE A 28 2.95 -1.24 8.02
C ILE A 28 1.91 -0.24 7.52
N ASN A 29 1.91 0.96 8.12
CA ASN A 29 1.05 2.05 7.67
C ASN A 29 1.64 2.75 6.45
N PHE A 30 0.82 2.95 5.42
CA PHE A 30 1.23 3.63 4.19
C PHE A 30 1.11 5.14 4.25
N LEU A 31 0.06 5.62 4.90
CA LEU A 31 -0.26 7.03 4.91
C LEU A 31 0.44 7.71 6.08
N ASN A 32 1.17 8.78 5.78
CA ASN A 32 1.81 9.60 6.81
C ASN A 32 0.79 10.57 7.41
N ARG A 33 0.39 10.32 8.66
CA ARG A 33 -0.60 11.14 9.40
C ARG A 33 -0.27 12.63 9.38
N LYS A 34 0.98 13.01 9.69
CA LYS A 34 1.40 14.41 9.71
C LYS A 34 1.25 15.07 8.34
N LEU A 35 1.57 14.33 7.28
CA LEU A 35 1.44 14.83 5.91
C LEU A 35 -0.03 15.08 5.55
N LEU A 36 -0.92 14.16 5.92
CA LEU A 36 -2.37 14.31 5.69
C LEU A 36 -2.95 15.51 6.46
N GLU A 37 -2.53 15.69 7.71
CA GLU A 37 -2.93 16.85 8.54
C GLU A 37 -2.48 18.18 7.92
N ASN A 38 -1.31 18.23 7.31
CA ASN A 38 -0.83 19.41 6.59
C ASN A 38 -1.71 19.73 5.37
N TYR A 39 -2.13 18.72 4.60
CA TYR A 39 -3.06 18.92 3.48
C TYR A 39 -4.40 19.49 3.94
N VAL A 40 -4.92 19.02 5.08
CA VAL A 40 -6.16 19.60 5.66
C VAL A 40 -5.97 21.07 6.01
N LYS A 41 -4.82 21.46 6.59
CA LYS A 41 -4.48 22.86 6.90
C LYS A 41 -4.32 23.71 5.64
N GLU A 42 -3.83 23.12 4.54
CA GLU A 42 -3.73 23.77 3.22
C GLU A 42 -5.10 23.90 2.51
N GLY A 43 -6.18 23.37 3.09
CA GLY A 43 -7.55 23.48 2.58
C GLY A 43 -8.00 22.30 1.71
N TYR A 44 -7.18 21.27 1.54
CA TYR A 44 -7.60 20.05 0.86
C TYR A 44 -8.54 19.23 1.75
N ARG A 45 -9.51 18.56 1.14
CA ARG A 45 -10.57 17.80 1.82
C ARG A 45 -10.58 16.32 1.45
N TYR A 46 -10.02 15.97 0.31
CA TYR A 46 -10.06 14.62 -0.23
C TYR A 46 -8.67 14.17 -0.70
N ILE A 47 -8.41 12.88 -0.55
CA ILE A 47 -7.28 12.16 -1.14
C ILE A 47 -7.81 11.09 -2.07
N HIS A 48 -7.32 11.06 -3.29
CA HIS A 48 -7.65 10.05 -4.29
C HIS A 48 -6.42 9.17 -4.55
N LEU A 49 -6.54 7.88 -4.23
CA LEU A 49 -5.48 6.89 -4.42
C LEU A 49 -5.49 6.39 -5.86
N GLY A 50 -4.42 6.63 -6.59
CA GLY A 50 -4.30 6.23 -8.00
C GLY A 50 -3.49 4.96 -8.20
N LEU A 51 -2.24 4.95 -7.74
CA LEU A 51 -1.32 3.82 -7.93
C LEU A 51 -0.55 3.55 -6.65
N ILE A 52 -0.53 2.30 -6.23
CA ILE A 52 0.31 1.79 -5.15
C ILE A 52 1.29 0.78 -5.74
N GLN A 53 2.56 0.98 -5.46
CA GLN A 53 3.67 0.12 -5.85
C GLN A 53 4.41 -0.32 -4.59
N ILE A 54 4.66 -1.60 -4.46
CA ILE A 54 5.33 -2.18 -3.29
C ILE A 54 6.44 -3.09 -3.77
N ALA A 55 7.62 -2.90 -3.18
CA ALA A 55 8.75 -3.80 -3.34
C ALA A 55 9.16 -4.35 -1.98
N ILE A 56 9.42 -5.64 -1.90
CA ILE A 56 9.92 -6.30 -0.71
C ILE A 56 11.25 -6.91 -1.06
N LYS A 57 12.25 -6.51 -0.30
CA LYS A 57 13.63 -6.95 -0.48
C LYS A 57 14.07 -7.77 0.74
N PRO A 58 14.55 -9.01 0.55
CA PRO A 58 15.17 -9.75 1.63
C PRO A 58 16.47 -9.06 2.09
N LEU A 59 16.72 -9.06 3.40
CA LEU A 59 17.95 -8.58 4.03
C LEU A 59 18.90 -9.72 4.40
N HIS A 60 18.55 -10.94 4.04
CA HIS A 60 19.36 -12.14 4.24
C HIS A 60 19.89 -12.68 2.89
N LYS A 61 20.73 -13.70 2.98
CA LYS A 61 21.27 -14.38 1.78
C LYS A 61 20.11 -14.97 0.93
N LEU A 62 20.22 -14.82 -0.40
CA LEU A 62 19.33 -15.49 -1.35
C LEU A 62 19.46 -17.02 -1.24
N GLY A 63 18.45 -17.73 -1.68
CA GLY A 63 18.41 -19.20 -1.65
C GLY A 63 17.79 -19.79 -0.37
N LEU A 64 17.41 -18.94 0.61
CA LEU A 64 16.65 -19.40 1.77
C LEU A 64 15.15 -19.42 1.40
N ASN A 65 14.50 -20.54 1.64
CA ASN A 65 13.05 -20.67 1.43
C ASN A 65 12.30 -19.72 2.39
N THR A 66 11.79 -18.63 1.86
CA THR A 66 11.18 -17.53 2.61
C THR A 66 9.81 -17.19 2.02
N PRO A 67 8.81 -18.08 2.18
CA PRO A 67 7.48 -17.80 1.70
C PRO A 67 6.84 -16.70 2.55
N ILE A 68 6.19 -15.75 1.86
CA ILE A 68 5.56 -14.58 2.47
C ILE A 68 4.15 -14.38 1.93
N LEU A 69 3.30 -13.86 2.80
CA LEU A 69 1.97 -13.36 2.46
C LEU A 69 1.90 -11.86 2.76
N LEU A 70 1.39 -11.12 1.79
CA LEU A 70 1.15 -9.70 1.89
C LEU A 70 -0.31 -9.40 1.62
N VAL A 71 -0.91 -8.61 2.48
CA VAL A 71 -2.30 -8.18 2.32
C VAL A 71 -2.39 -6.67 2.47
N LEU A 72 -2.71 -5.99 1.38
CA LEU A 72 -3.02 -4.55 1.38
C LEU A 72 -4.50 -4.36 1.70
N ARG A 73 -4.82 -3.57 2.74
CA ARG A 73 -6.19 -3.37 3.21
C ARG A 73 -6.51 -1.91 3.49
N ASP A 74 -7.82 -1.61 3.37
CA ASP A 74 -8.45 -0.42 3.93
C ASP A 74 -9.15 -0.79 5.24
N THR A 75 -8.54 -0.46 6.37
CA THR A 75 -9.03 -0.82 7.72
C THR A 75 -10.28 -0.09 8.17
N ARG A 76 -10.78 0.88 7.40
CA ARG A 76 -12.08 1.53 7.66
C ARG A 76 -13.23 0.54 7.43
N ILE A 77 -13.02 -0.45 6.58
CA ILE A 77 -13.96 -1.51 6.29
C ILE A 77 -13.69 -2.67 7.26
N LYS A 78 -14.65 -3.02 8.11
CA LYS A 78 -14.49 -4.06 9.14
C LYS A 78 -14.37 -5.45 8.54
N ASP A 79 -15.18 -5.73 7.53
CA ASP A 79 -15.16 -7.02 6.84
C ASP A 79 -13.82 -7.24 6.13
N PHE A 80 -13.17 -8.38 6.40
CA PHE A 80 -11.84 -8.67 5.87
C PHE A 80 -11.83 -8.72 4.34
N HIS A 81 -12.79 -9.41 3.75
CA HIS A 81 -12.86 -9.61 2.31
C HIS A 81 -13.07 -8.28 1.58
N ASN A 82 -14.05 -7.49 2.02
CA ASN A 82 -14.37 -6.20 1.40
C ASN A 82 -13.29 -5.12 1.65
N SER A 83 -12.52 -5.25 2.72
CA SER A 83 -11.42 -4.33 3.03
C SER A 83 -10.14 -4.62 2.25
N THR A 84 -10.03 -5.82 1.67
CA THR A 84 -8.82 -6.28 0.99
C THR A 84 -8.73 -5.68 -0.40
N ILE A 85 -7.64 -4.95 -0.65
CA ILE A 85 -7.35 -4.30 -1.93
C ILE A 85 -6.50 -5.22 -2.81
N ALA A 86 -5.50 -5.87 -2.22
CA ALA A 86 -4.63 -6.81 -2.91
C ALA A 86 -4.06 -7.86 -1.95
N ILE A 87 -3.87 -9.07 -2.47
CA ILE A 87 -3.17 -10.15 -1.79
C ILE A 87 -2.04 -10.61 -2.69
N VAL A 88 -0.86 -10.77 -2.11
CA VAL A 88 0.33 -11.28 -2.80
C VAL A 88 0.93 -12.40 -1.97
N GLU A 89 1.01 -13.57 -2.55
CA GLU A 89 1.77 -14.70 -2.04
C GLU A 89 3.02 -14.88 -2.89
N SER A 90 4.18 -15.01 -2.27
CA SER A 90 5.44 -15.13 -2.98
C SER A 90 6.51 -15.77 -2.09
N ASN A 91 7.67 -16.01 -2.69
CA ASN A 91 8.85 -16.52 -1.99
C ASN A 91 10.05 -15.60 -2.28
N LEU A 92 10.73 -15.15 -1.22
CA LEU A 92 11.92 -14.31 -1.33
C LEU A 92 13.21 -15.10 -1.67
N ASN A 93 13.08 -16.37 -1.94
CA ASN A 93 14.21 -17.26 -2.30
C ASN A 93 15.03 -16.72 -3.48
N ASP A 94 14.35 -16.19 -4.50
CA ASP A 94 14.95 -15.73 -5.75
C ASP A 94 15.25 -14.23 -5.76
N GLY A 95 14.95 -13.53 -4.68
CA GLY A 95 15.22 -12.11 -4.53
C GLY A 95 14.01 -11.24 -4.24
N PRO A 96 14.07 -9.95 -4.62
CA PRO A 96 13.00 -8.99 -4.34
C PRO A 96 11.70 -9.33 -5.06
N VAL A 97 10.58 -9.12 -4.37
CA VAL A 97 9.23 -9.22 -4.92
C VAL A 97 8.68 -7.83 -5.16
N TYR A 98 8.07 -7.62 -6.32
CA TYR A 98 7.49 -6.33 -6.70
C TYR A 98 6.07 -6.52 -7.21
N PHE A 99 5.15 -5.65 -6.74
CA PHE A 99 3.80 -5.60 -7.28
C PHE A 99 3.24 -4.18 -7.32
N LYS A 100 2.16 -4.00 -8.08
CA LYS A 100 1.43 -2.74 -8.21
C LYS A 100 -0.06 -2.98 -8.25
N CYS A 101 -0.83 -2.07 -7.69
CA CYS A 101 -2.29 -2.07 -7.80
C CYS A 101 -2.81 -0.64 -8.00
N HIS A 102 -4.03 -0.53 -8.51
CA HIS A 102 -4.72 0.72 -8.78
C HIS A 102 -6.03 0.76 -8.00
N PRO A 103 -6.02 1.16 -6.72
CA PRO A 103 -7.23 1.20 -5.89
C PRO A 103 -8.32 2.09 -6.49
N ASN A 104 -7.93 3.23 -7.04
CA ASN A 104 -8.77 4.18 -7.76
C ASN A 104 -10.04 4.59 -6.98
N TYR A 105 -9.87 4.96 -5.72
CA TYR A 105 -10.95 5.50 -4.90
C TYR A 105 -10.52 6.72 -4.09
N SER A 106 -11.51 7.52 -3.68
CA SER A 106 -11.31 8.72 -2.87
C SER A 106 -11.65 8.47 -1.41
N MET A 107 -10.96 9.19 -0.53
CA MET A 107 -11.20 9.22 0.91
C MET A 107 -11.27 10.66 1.39
N SER A 108 -12.11 10.93 2.40
CA SER A 108 -12.13 12.22 3.07
C SER A 108 -10.90 12.38 3.98
N LEU A 109 -10.15 13.45 3.83
CA LEU A 109 -9.03 13.82 4.71
C LEU A 109 -9.50 14.31 6.09
N THR A 110 -10.77 14.69 6.21
CA THR A 110 -11.36 15.13 7.47
C THR A 110 -11.86 13.98 8.35
N ASP A 111 -11.93 12.78 7.79
CA ASP A 111 -12.23 11.56 8.53
C ASP A 111 -10.97 11.10 9.27
N GLU A 112 -11.05 11.02 10.60
CA GLU A 112 -9.95 10.57 11.46
C GLU A 112 -9.47 9.14 11.13
N PHE A 113 -10.38 8.28 10.67
CA PHE A 113 -10.05 6.91 10.29
C PHE A 113 -9.21 6.85 9.02
N THR A 114 -9.28 7.83 8.13
CA THR A 114 -8.49 7.87 6.90
C THR A 114 -6.98 7.90 7.16
N LYS A 115 -6.56 8.52 8.26
CA LYS A 115 -5.13 8.75 8.56
C LYS A 115 -4.33 7.47 8.79
N ASN A 116 -4.99 6.38 9.17
CA ASN A 116 -4.37 5.07 9.42
C ASN A 116 -5.07 3.95 8.64
N SER A 117 -5.85 4.29 7.62
CA SER A 117 -6.72 3.32 6.95
C SER A 117 -6.01 2.37 6.02
N LEU A 118 -4.95 2.83 5.37
CA LEU A 118 -4.25 2.03 4.37
C LEU A 118 -3.04 1.34 5.00
N VAL A 119 -3.12 0.02 5.11
CA VAL A 119 -2.10 -0.80 5.77
C VAL A 119 -1.67 -1.98 4.90
N ILE A 120 -0.41 -2.39 5.03
CA ILE A 120 0.05 -3.71 4.63
C ILE A 120 0.18 -4.60 5.86
N TYR A 121 -0.39 -5.78 5.80
CA TYR A 121 -0.02 -6.89 6.64
C TYR A 121 1.03 -7.74 5.92
N VAL A 122 2.13 -8.01 6.60
CA VAL A 122 3.20 -8.87 6.11
C VAL A 122 3.34 -10.03 7.08
N GLN A 123 3.31 -11.25 6.58
CA GLN A 123 3.44 -12.46 7.37
C GLN A 123 4.40 -13.44 6.69
N GLY A 124 5.29 -14.04 7.45
CA GLY A 124 6.07 -15.20 7.03
C GLY A 124 5.22 -16.47 7.15
N LEU A 125 5.31 -17.33 6.16
CA LEU A 125 4.58 -18.60 6.12
C LEU A 125 5.43 -19.79 6.59
N SER A 126 6.64 -19.53 7.17
CA SER A 126 7.50 -20.55 7.75
C SER A 126 8.01 -20.13 9.13
N ASP A 127 8.31 -21.12 9.99
CA ASP A 127 8.81 -20.90 11.34
C ASP A 127 10.33 -20.60 11.41
N THR A 128 10.98 -20.43 10.26
CA THR A 128 12.45 -20.24 10.15
C THR A 128 12.92 -18.83 10.50
N PHE A 129 12.01 -17.94 10.86
CA PHE A 129 12.35 -16.53 11.14
C PHE A 129 12.70 -16.31 12.63
N ASN A 130 13.84 -15.69 12.87
CA ASN A 130 14.20 -15.20 14.19
C ASN A 130 13.36 -13.96 14.54
N PRO A 131 12.48 -14.00 15.53
CA PRO A 131 11.71 -12.85 15.93
C PRO A 131 12.61 -11.71 16.43
N GLY A 132 12.27 -10.49 16.05
CA GLY A 132 12.93 -9.27 16.54
C GLY A 132 14.12 -8.76 15.72
N VAL A 133 14.56 -9.48 14.69
CA VAL A 133 15.59 -9.01 13.75
C VAL A 133 14.92 -8.60 12.45
N ALA A 134 15.17 -7.36 12.00
CA ALA A 134 14.68 -6.93 10.68
C ALA A 134 15.30 -7.81 9.59
N ASN A 135 14.47 -8.51 8.83
CA ASN A 135 14.88 -9.46 7.80
C ASN A 135 14.37 -9.12 6.41
N ILE A 136 13.52 -8.10 6.30
CA ILE A 136 13.09 -7.52 5.03
C ILE A 136 13.08 -5.98 5.05
N ASP A 137 13.29 -5.39 3.88
CA ASP A 137 12.93 -4.01 3.57
C ASP A 137 11.61 -3.99 2.79
N VAL A 138 10.66 -3.20 3.24
CA VAL A 138 9.44 -2.88 2.49
C VAL A 138 9.54 -1.47 1.95
N ILE A 139 9.56 -1.35 0.64
CA ILE A 139 9.61 -0.07 -0.06
C ILE A 139 8.25 0.15 -0.70
N SER A 140 7.58 1.23 -0.35
CA SER A 140 6.30 1.59 -0.96
C SER A 140 6.37 2.93 -1.66
N LYS A 141 5.69 3.02 -2.80
CA LYS A 141 5.52 4.25 -3.57
C LYS A 141 4.05 4.42 -3.90
N ILE A 142 3.46 5.50 -3.40
CA ILE A 142 2.06 5.81 -3.60
C ILE A 142 1.94 7.05 -4.47
N THR A 143 1.16 6.95 -5.54
CA THR A 143 0.76 8.09 -6.35
C THR A 143 -0.69 8.41 -6.04
N TYR A 144 -0.95 9.62 -5.56
CA TYR A 144 -2.27 10.09 -5.21
C TYR A 144 -2.49 11.55 -5.59
N LYS A 145 -3.74 11.99 -5.58
CA LYS A 145 -4.12 13.39 -5.68
C LYS A 145 -4.82 13.84 -4.41
N VAL A 146 -4.57 15.07 -4.00
CA VAL A 146 -5.38 15.77 -3.00
C VAL A 146 -6.20 16.86 -3.66
N SER A 147 -7.43 17.07 -3.22
CA SER A 147 -8.34 18.07 -3.78
C SER A 147 -9.24 18.67 -2.70
N ASN A 148 -9.80 19.85 -2.99
CA ASN A 148 -10.79 20.51 -2.12
C ASN A 148 -12.23 20.05 -2.38
N VAL A 149 -12.47 19.29 -3.47
CA VAL A 149 -13.76 18.70 -3.81
C VAL A 149 -13.61 17.21 -4.05
N ASP A 150 -14.70 16.46 -3.83
CA ASP A 150 -14.74 15.04 -4.16
C ASP A 150 -14.88 14.90 -5.68
N TYR A 151 -13.83 14.40 -6.31
CA TYR A 151 -13.79 14.21 -7.74
C TYR A 151 -13.58 12.73 -8.04
N ILE A 152 -14.55 12.11 -8.69
CA ILE A 152 -14.35 10.77 -9.26
C ILE A 152 -13.43 10.94 -10.47
N PHE A 153 -12.12 10.81 -10.25
CA PHE A 153 -11.17 10.80 -11.35
C PHE A 153 -11.37 9.52 -12.17
N LYS A 154 -11.76 9.67 -13.44
CA LYS A 154 -11.70 8.55 -14.37
C LYS A 154 -10.24 8.13 -14.51
N SER A 155 -9.87 7.01 -13.90
CA SER A 155 -8.57 6.39 -14.16
C SER A 155 -8.63 5.68 -15.51
N LEU A 156 -7.55 5.78 -16.27
CA LEU A 156 -7.37 5.06 -17.53
C LEU A 156 -7.18 3.53 -17.34
N LYS A 157 -6.90 3.10 -16.11
CA LYS A 157 -6.78 1.68 -15.72
C LYS A 157 -7.42 1.51 -14.35
N THR A 158 -8.53 0.83 -14.31
CA THR A 158 -9.21 0.42 -13.08
C THR A 158 -8.95 -1.05 -12.86
N ASN A 159 -8.64 -1.45 -11.61
CA ASN A 159 -9.02 -2.78 -11.20
C ASN A 159 -10.55 -2.83 -11.29
N PRO A 160 -11.15 -3.94 -11.73
CA PRO A 160 -12.59 -4.09 -11.70
C PRO A 160 -13.11 -3.70 -10.32
N ARG A 161 -14.18 -2.92 -10.25
CA ARG A 161 -14.78 -2.53 -8.97
C ARG A 161 -15.14 -3.80 -8.23
N ASN A 162 -14.68 -3.93 -6.98
CA ASN A 162 -14.92 -5.04 -6.05
C ASN A 162 -14.16 -6.35 -6.33
N GLU A 163 -13.14 -6.37 -7.17
CA GLU A 163 -12.28 -7.55 -7.28
C GLU A 163 -10.98 -7.34 -6.50
N THR A 164 -10.68 -8.27 -5.60
CA THR A 164 -9.37 -8.37 -4.95
C THR A 164 -8.34 -8.75 -6.00
N CYS A 165 -7.29 -7.94 -6.12
CA CYS A 165 -6.19 -8.26 -7.01
C CYS A 165 -5.33 -9.35 -6.36
N ILE A 166 -5.46 -10.59 -6.83
CA ILE A 166 -4.59 -11.70 -6.44
C ILE A 166 -3.42 -11.70 -7.41
N ILE A 167 -2.22 -11.48 -6.91
CA ILE A 167 -1.00 -11.44 -7.72
C ILE A 167 -0.08 -12.57 -7.28
N GLU A 168 0.12 -13.55 -8.14
CA GLU A 168 1.26 -14.46 -8.04
C GLU A 168 2.47 -13.73 -8.61
N ALA A 169 3.36 -13.28 -7.74
CA ALA A 169 4.57 -12.61 -8.17
C ALA A 169 5.68 -13.65 -8.45
N ASN A 170 5.65 -14.21 -9.65
CA ASN A 170 6.77 -14.95 -10.19
C ASN A 170 7.65 -13.97 -10.99
N LEU A 171 8.80 -13.61 -10.45
CA LEU A 171 9.83 -12.88 -11.19
C LEU A 171 10.40 -13.80 -12.27
N SER A 172 9.89 -13.69 -13.50
CA SER A 172 10.64 -14.19 -14.65
C SER A 172 11.94 -13.38 -14.76
N ARG A 173 13.07 -14.07 -14.87
CA ARG A 173 14.46 -13.55 -15.01
C ARG A 173 14.69 -12.60 -16.20
N SER A 174 13.69 -12.08 -16.86
CA SER A 174 13.80 -11.35 -18.12
C SER A 174 13.79 -9.82 -18.01
N MET A 175 14.01 -9.25 -16.81
CA MET A 175 14.15 -7.80 -16.62
C MET A 175 15.35 -7.48 -15.70
N LEU A 176 16.53 -7.84 -16.14
CA LEU A 176 17.80 -7.23 -15.74
C LEU A 176 18.45 -6.63 -16.98
#